data_cc3f87c44cf71534642b825165a94ef4
#
_entry.id   cc3f87c44cf71534642b825165a94ef4
#
_cell.length_a   1.000
_cell.length_b   1.000
_cell.length_c   1.000
_cell.angle_alpha   90.00
_cell.angle_beta   90.00
_cell.angle_gamma   90.00
#
_symmetry.space_group_name_H-M   'P 1'
#
loop_
_entity.id
_entity.type
_entity.pdbx_description
1 polymer ?
#
loop_
_entity_poly.entity_id
_entity_poly.type
_entity_poly.pdbx_seq_one_letter_code
_entity_poly.pdbx_strand_id
1 'polypeptide(L)'
;MSNKKVFIDTLGCPKNFNDSEFAAGILEENGYEIIDSPEDADIIMVNTCGFINDAKKESIEHIFEMNERRKDGGKLVVSGCLSQRYSEELSKEIPEADCIIGVNQYNKLPEILSDIDNNHVAANSCDLDYLEKTVRKLSDNPYTATLKIAEGCNNTCTYCIIPMIRGKFRSKKMEDIITEAKELANAGCKELILIAQDVTYYGKDVYGKFVLPELLRELCKIDGIEWIRLMYCYDERITDELIQVMAEEDKICKYIDIPLQHASDNILRLMRRQTTRKSIKETLAKLKAAMPDIHVRTTLIVGFPGETEDDYDQLLELVESERFSRLGVFTYSQEENTVAAEMDNQIDEDIKQIRFDGVMRRQMLISSELNQEKIGKVFDVIVDSMDEDGSFIGRTRFDAPEIDNSVIFTSKNELQPGDIVKVKINDAFDYDIIGEEL
;
A
#
# COMPACT_ATOMS: atom_id res chain seq x y z
N MET A 1 -37.64 -7.40 -5.57
CA MET A 1 -37.22 -6.41 -4.53
C MET A 1 -36.16 -5.57 -5.22
N SER A 2 -36.23 -4.25 -5.14
CA SER A 2 -35.09 -3.42 -5.68
C SER A 2 -33.86 -3.73 -4.85
N ASN A 3 -32.74 -3.97 -5.51
CA ASN A 3 -31.46 -4.17 -4.83
C ASN A 3 -31.13 -2.91 -4.04
N LYS A 4 -30.70 -3.03 -2.78
CA LYS A 4 -30.18 -1.88 -2.01
C LYS A 4 -28.89 -1.38 -2.65
N LYS A 5 -28.79 -0.08 -2.80
CA LYS A 5 -27.63 0.61 -3.37
C LYS A 5 -26.59 0.92 -2.29
N VAL A 6 -25.34 0.58 -2.54
CA VAL A 6 -24.23 0.79 -1.62
C VAL A 6 -23.17 1.63 -2.31
N PHE A 7 -22.74 2.71 -1.65
CA PHE A 7 -21.56 3.48 -2.00
C PHE A 7 -20.45 3.16 -0.99
N ILE A 8 -19.23 2.96 -1.47
CA ILE A 8 -18.07 2.66 -0.62
C ILE A 8 -17.04 3.76 -0.82
N ASP A 9 -16.82 4.57 0.21
CA ASP A 9 -15.70 5.52 0.30
C ASP A 9 -14.51 4.83 0.96
N THR A 10 -13.31 4.96 0.38
CA THR A 10 -12.12 4.24 0.85
C THR A 10 -10.95 5.16 1.10
N LEU A 11 -10.42 5.11 2.31
CA LEU A 11 -9.28 5.91 2.75
C LEU A 11 -8.07 5.04 3.07
N GLY A 12 -6.90 5.64 2.99
CA GLY A 12 -5.66 5.06 3.47
C GLY A 12 -4.85 4.30 2.42
N CYS A 13 -4.47 3.06 2.70
CA CYS A 13 -3.44 2.36 1.94
C CYS A 13 -4.02 1.32 0.94
N PRO A 14 -3.21 0.80 0.00
CA PRO A 14 -3.64 -0.24 -0.95
C PRO A 14 -4.29 -1.47 -0.32
N LYS A 15 -4.03 -1.75 0.97
CA LYS A 15 -4.70 -2.85 1.70
C LYS A 15 -6.17 -2.53 2.00
N ASN A 16 -6.48 -1.26 2.33
CA ASN A 16 -7.86 -0.81 2.53
C ASN A 16 -8.63 -0.82 1.21
N PHE A 17 -8.02 -0.37 0.11
CA PHE A 17 -8.63 -0.44 -1.22
C PHE A 17 -8.95 -1.90 -1.59
N ASN A 18 -8.00 -2.82 -1.38
CA ASN A 18 -8.24 -4.24 -1.59
C ASN A 18 -9.38 -4.78 -0.71
N ASP A 19 -9.47 -4.36 0.55
CA ASP A 19 -10.58 -4.75 1.44
C ASP A 19 -11.93 -4.23 0.93
N SER A 20 -11.99 -3.02 0.39
CA SER A 20 -13.20 -2.45 -0.20
C SER A 20 -13.64 -3.19 -1.47
N GLU A 21 -12.71 -3.58 -2.33
CA GLU A 21 -13.02 -4.39 -3.52
C GLU A 21 -13.58 -5.77 -3.14
N PHE A 22 -13.06 -6.40 -2.08
CA PHE A 22 -13.64 -7.63 -1.52
C PHE A 22 -15.03 -7.38 -0.94
N ALA A 23 -15.20 -6.32 -0.17
CA ALA A 23 -16.50 -5.94 0.38
C ALA A 23 -17.53 -5.71 -0.73
N ALA A 24 -17.15 -4.98 -1.77
CA ALA A 24 -18.00 -4.74 -2.94
C ALA A 24 -18.41 -6.03 -3.64
N GLY A 25 -17.46 -6.94 -3.91
CA GLY A 25 -17.73 -8.23 -4.55
C GLY A 25 -18.67 -9.09 -3.72
N ILE A 26 -18.43 -9.20 -2.41
CA ILE A 26 -19.31 -9.95 -1.49
C ILE A 26 -20.74 -9.37 -1.49
N LEU A 27 -20.88 -8.04 -1.51
CA LEU A 27 -22.17 -7.38 -1.53
C LEU A 27 -22.90 -7.62 -2.84
N GLU A 28 -22.24 -7.53 -4.00
CA GLU A 28 -22.86 -7.82 -5.31
C GLU A 28 -23.36 -9.27 -5.41
N GLU A 29 -22.58 -10.25 -4.94
CA GLU A 29 -23.01 -11.65 -4.89
C GLU A 29 -24.27 -11.85 -4.01
N ASN A 30 -24.49 -10.96 -3.05
CA ASN A 30 -25.64 -11.01 -2.15
C ASN A 30 -26.78 -10.06 -2.56
N GLY A 31 -26.75 -9.55 -3.80
CA GLY A 31 -27.85 -8.80 -4.41
C GLY A 31 -27.90 -7.32 -4.03
N TYR A 32 -26.79 -6.73 -3.59
CA TYR A 32 -26.62 -5.29 -3.48
C TYR A 32 -26.14 -4.72 -4.82
N GLU A 33 -26.39 -3.44 -5.06
CA GLU A 33 -25.88 -2.69 -6.22
C GLU A 33 -24.81 -1.70 -5.74
N ILE A 34 -23.57 -1.84 -6.22
CA ILE A 34 -22.49 -0.87 -5.90
C ILE A 34 -22.58 0.28 -6.88
N ILE A 35 -22.63 1.51 -6.35
CA ILE A 35 -22.82 2.75 -7.11
C ILE A 35 -21.73 3.77 -6.76
N ASP A 36 -21.57 4.82 -7.61
CA ASP A 36 -20.52 5.84 -7.49
C ASP A 36 -21.03 7.15 -6.84
N SER A 37 -22.35 7.28 -6.60
CA SER A 37 -22.94 8.49 -6.02
C SER A 37 -23.43 8.23 -4.59
N PRO A 38 -22.81 8.86 -3.56
CA PRO A 38 -23.25 8.69 -2.17
C PRO A 38 -24.65 9.22 -1.93
N GLU A 39 -25.12 10.25 -2.68
CA GLU A 39 -26.43 10.84 -2.54
C GLU A 39 -27.57 9.88 -2.94
N ASP A 40 -27.28 8.92 -3.83
CA ASP A 40 -28.24 7.92 -4.30
C ASP A 40 -28.18 6.61 -3.50
N ALA A 41 -27.18 6.47 -2.62
CA ALA A 41 -26.95 5.24 -1.86
C ALA A 41 -28.00 5.02 -0.77
N ASP A 42 -28.47 3.78 -0.61
CA ASP A 42 -29.22 3.33 0.56
C ASP A 42 -28.32 3.11 1.77
N ILE A 43 -27.05 2.76 1.49
CA ILE A 43 -26.01 2.54 2.49
C ILE A 43 -24.73 3.22 1.98
N ILE A 44 -24.14 4.10 2.78
CA ILE A 44 -22.80 4.63 2.60
C ILE A 44 -21.87 3.87 3.55
N MET A 45 -20.81 3.28 3.02
CA MET A 45 -19.78 2.60 3.80
C MET A 45 -18.47 3.37 3.68
N VAL A 46 -17.92 3.83 4.81
CA VAL A 46 -16.61 4.52 4.87
C VAL A 46 -15.57 3.55 5.41
N ASN A 47 -14.64 3.13 4.55
CA ASN A 47 -13.50 2.26 4.93
C ASN A 47 -12.33 3.13 5.38
N THR A 48 -12.08 3.18 6.67
CA THR A 48 -11.24 4.15 7.36
C THR A 48 -9.81 3.66 7.61
N CYS A 49 -8.87 4.62 7.69
CA CYS A 49 -7.49 4.39 8.12
C CYS A 49 -7.32 4.80 9.59
N GLY A 50 -6.64 3.97 10.39
CA GLY A 50 -6.39 4.21 11.83
C GLY A 50 -4.92 4.05 12.20
N PHE A 51 -3.98 4.22 11.24
CA PHE A 51 -2.57 3.90 11.43
C PHE A 51 -1.79 5.02 12.14
N ILE A 52 -1.94 6.27 11.69
CA ILE A 52 -1.29 7.46 12.26
C ILE A 52 -2.32 8.56 12.51
N ASN A 53 -1.95 9.56 13.32
CA ASN A 53 -2.87 10.62 13.73
C ASN A 53 -3.52 11.39 12.56
N ASP A 54 -2.75 11.71 11.52
CA ASP A 54 -3.28 12.45 10.37
C ASP A 54 -4.31 11.62 9.60
N ALA A 55 -4.04 10.33 9.38
CA ALA A 55 -5.00 9.42 8.75
C ALA A 55 -6.26 9.18 9.60
N LYS A 56 -6.15 9.26 10.94
CA LYS A 56 -7.31 9.21 11.83
C LYS A 56 -8.19 10.45 11.69
N LYS A 57 -7.58 11.65 11.62
CA LYS A 57 -8.29 12.92 11.41
C LYS A 57 -9.03 12.92 10.07
N GLU A 58 -8.31 12.61 8.98
CA GLU A 58 -8.88 12.46 7.66
C GLU A 58 -10.09 11.51 7.66
N SER A 59 -9.94 10.33 8.27
CA SER A 59 -11.02 9.35 8.36
C SER A 59 -12.24 9.88 9.11
N ILE A 60 -12.06 10.62 10.20
CA ILE A 60 -13.16 11.23 10.96
C ILE A 60 -13.85 12.33 10.14
N GLU A 61 -13.09 13.18 9.46
CA GLU A 61 -13.62 14.22 8.58
C GLU A 61 -14.47 13.62 7.46
N HIS A 62 -14.01 12.57 6.79
CA HIS A 62 -14.76 11.87 5.75
C HIS A 62 -16.02 11.17 6.27
N ILE A 63 -16.01 10.63 7.50
CA ILE A 63 -17.23 10.07 8.10
C ILE A 63 -18.32 11.15 8.19
N PHE A 64 -17.97 12.35 8.66
CA PHE A 64 -18.94 13.44 8.77
C PHE A 64 -19.35 13.99 7.41
N GLU A 65 -18.43 14.12 6.45
CA GLU A 65 -18.74 14.51 5.08
C GLU A 65 -19.73 13.54 4.43
N MET A 66 -19.48 12.24 4.53
CA MET A 66 -20.36 11.22 3.98
C MET A 66 -21.72 11.18 4.70
N ASN A 67 -21.76 11.50 5.99
CA ASN A 67 -23.02 11.65 6.72
C ASN A 67 -23.85 12.82 6.20
N GLU A 68 -23.22 13.96 5.84
CA GLU A 68 -23.92 15.12 5.25
C GLU A 68 -24.47 14.83 3.85
N ARG A 69 -23.78 13.96 3.08
CA ARG A 69 -24.19 13.54 1.73
C ARG A 69 -25.24 12.41 1.74
N ARG A 70 -25.53 11.85 2.89
CA ARG A 70 -26.47 10.76 3.07
C ARG A 70 -27.90 11.20 2.80
N LYS A 71 -28.62 10.49 1.94
CA LYS A 71 -30.04 10.76 1.69
C LYS A 71 -30.93 10.47 2.92
N ASP A 72 -32.14 11.02 2.94
CA ASP A 72 -33.13 10.76 3.98
C ASP A 72 -33.43 9.25 4.09
N GLY A 73 -33.24 8.70 5.30
CA GLY A 73 -33.44 7.26 5.58
C GLY A 73 -32.30 6.36 5.11
N GLY A 74 -31.24 6.91 4.51
CA GLY A 74 -29.99 6.19 4.20
C GLY A 74 -29.26 5.77 5.48
N LYS A 75 -28.35 4.81 5.36
CA LYS A 75 -27.55 4.27 6.47
C LYS A 75 -26.06 4.61 6.28
N LEU A 76 -25.36 4.87 7.39
CA LEU A 76 -23.92 5.12 7.44
C LEU A 76 -23.22 3.97 8.16
N VAL A 77 -22.29 3.31 7.47
CA VAL A 77 -21.47 2.21 8.00
C VAL A 77 -20.01 2.66 8.05
N VAL A 78 -19.38 2.54 9.21
CA VAL A 78 -17.95 2.83 9.39
C VAL A 78 -17.19 1.53 9.50
N SER A 79 -16.20 1.33 8.65
CA SER A 79 -15.36 0.13 8.62
C SER A 79 -13.88 0.47 8.57
N GLY A 80 -13.02 -0.54 8.57
CA GLY A 80 -11.58 -0.35 8.36
C GLY A 80 -10.75 -0.36 9.64
N CYS A 81 -9.54 0.22 9.53
CA CYS A 81 -8.54 0.17 10.59
C CYS A 81 -8.91 1.03 11.79
N LEU A 82 -9.53 2.21 11.57
CA LEU A 82 -9.96 3.11 12.66
C LEU A 82 -11.07 2.44 13.47
N SER A 83 -12.08 1.91 12.80
CA SER A 83 -13.19 1.22 13.46
C SER A 83 -12.75 -0.05 14.18
N GLN A 84 -11.78 -0.79 13.65
CA GLN A 84 -11.21 -1.94 14.35
C GLN A 84 -10.48 -1.54 15.64
N ARG A 85 -9.83 -0.37 15.64
CA ARG A 85 -9.01 0.12 16.76
C ARG A 85 -9.85 0.77 17.86
N TYR A 86 -10.91 1.49 17.49
CA TYR A 86 -11.68 2.37 18.36
C TYR A 86 -13.20 2.14 18.27
N SER A 87 -13.63 0.89 18.11
CA SER A 87 -15.05 0.57 17.87
C SER A 87 -15.99 1.08 18.97
N GLU A 88 -15.57 0.98 20.23
CA GLU A 88 -16.38 1.41 21.38
C GLU A 88 -16.43 2.94 21.51
N GLU A 89 -15.31 3.61 21.26
CA GLU A 89 -15.19 5.07 21.30
C GLU A 89 -16.00 5.68 20.14
N LEU A 90 -15.81 5.19 18.91
CA LEU A 90 -16.56 5.66 17.76
C LEU A 90 -18.07 5.50 17.92
N SER A 91 -18.51 4.39 18.51
CA SER A 91 -19.93 4.14 18.78
C SER A 91 -20.55 5.15 19.75
N LYS A 92 -19.74 5.77 20.62
CA LYS A 92 -20.20 6.80 21.57
C LYS A 92 -20.09 8.20 21.03
N GLU A 93 -18.99 8.48 20.29
CA GLU A 93 -18.62 9.82 19.85
C GLU A 93 -19.19 10.16 18.47
N ILE A 94 -19.58 9.16 17.67
CA ILE A 94 -20.18 9.31 16.33
C ILE A 94 -21.52 8.58 16.28
N PRO A 95 -22.57 9.11 16.96
CA PRO A 95 -23.89 8.50 16.98
C PRO A 95 -24.60 8.50 15.60
N GLU A 96 -24.07 9.24 14.63
CA GLU A 96 -24.51 9.26 13.24
C GLU A 96 -24.23 7.95 12.50
N ALA A 97 -23.22 7.17 12.93
CA ALA A 97 -22.92 5.88 12.36
C ALA A 97 -23.99 4.85 12.78
N ASP A 98 -24.70 4.29 11.82
CA ASP A 98 -25.70 3.25 12.06
C ASP A 98 -25.02 1.90 12.40
N CYS A 99 -23.80 1.65 11.88
CA CYS A 99 -23.06 0.43 12.15
C CYS A 99 -21.55 0.66 12.09
N ILE A 100 -20.80 0.01 12.99
CA ILE A 100 -19.32 0.05 13.04
C ILE A 100 -18.80 -1.38 12.87
N ILE A 101 -17.94 -1.61 11.86
CA ILE A 101 -17.45 -2.92 11.46
C ILE A 101 -15.94 -2.95 11.51
N GLY A 102 -15.34 -4.00 12.08
CA GLY A 102 -13.89 -4.22 12.03
C GLY A 102 -13.40 -4.78 10.69
N VAL A 103 -12.09 -4.71 10.46
CA VAL A 103 -11.41 -5.19 9.24
C VAL A 103 -11.58 -6.69 8.97
N ASN A 104 -11.99 -7.46 9.99
CA ASN A 104 -12.08 -8.92 9.91
C ASN A 104 -13.50 -9.44 9.66
N GLN A 105 -14.44 -8.57 9.26
CA GLN A 105 -15.87 -8.93 9.19
C GLN A 105 -16.50 -8.78 7.82
N TYR A 106 -15.71 -8.51 6.79
CA TYR A 106 -16.23 -8.32 5.44
C TYR A 106 -17.01 -9.55 4.90
N ASN A 107 -16.64 -10.78 5.31
CA ASN A 107 -17.39 -11.98 4.98
C ASN A 107 -18.81 -12.03 5.58
N LYS A 108 -19.08 -11.28 6.65
CA LYS A 108 -20.38 -11.18 7.33
C LYS A 108 -21.17 -9.92 6.95
N LEU A 109 -20.63 -9.09 6.06
CA LEU A 109 -21.27 -7.85 5.63
C LEU A 109 -22.74 -8.01 5.24
N PRO A 110 -23.14 -8.98 4.38
CA PRO A 110 -24.56 -9.14 4.01
C PRO A 110 -25.46 -9.41 5.21
N GLU A 111 -25.01 -10.22 6.17
CA GLU A 111 -25.76 -10.53 7.39
C GLU A 111 -25.89 -9.28 8.27
N ILE A 112 -24.78 -8.55 8.47
CA ILE A 112 -24.72 -7.32 9.28
C ILE A 112 -25.64 -6.25 8.67
N LEU A 113 -25.55 -6.03 7.36
CA LEU A 113 -26.34 -5.00 6.66
C LEU A 113 -27.83 -5.38 6.56
N SER A 114 -28.18 -6.67 6.59
CA SER A 114 -29.59 -7.10 6.62
C SER A 114 -30.26 -6.78 7.95
N ASP A 115 -29.53 -6.68 9.03
CA ASP A 115 -29.99 -6.40 10.39
C ASP A 115 -29.34 -5.12 10.98
N ILE A 116 -29.08 -4.13 10.13
CA ILE A 116 -28.35 -2.91 10.50
C ILE A 116 -29.06 -2.10 11.60
N ASP A 117 -30.37 -2.18 11.68
CA ASP A 117 -31.14 -1.46 12.70
C ASP A 117 -30.93 -2.02 14.12
N ASN A 118 -30.43 -3.25 14.27
CA ASN A 118 -30.14 -3.90 15.54
C ASN A 118 -28.62 -4.08 15.82
N ASN A 119 -27.77 -3.90 14.81
CA ASN A 119 -26.33 -4.14 14.89
C ASN A 119 -25.50 -2.84 14.85
N HIS A 120 -25.40 -2.13 15.96
CA HIS A 120 -24.60 -0.90 16.03
C HIS A 120 -23.08 -1.15 16.07
N VAL A 121 -22.58 -2.23 16.63
CA VAL A 121 -21.15 -2.55 16.73
C VAL A 121 -20.90 -4.02 16.48
N ALA A 122 -20.17 -4.33 15.44
CA ALA A 122 -19.78 -5.68 15.05
C ALA A 122 -18.24 -5.92 15.04
N ALA A 123 -17.44 -5.08 15.68
CA ALA A 123 -16.00 -4.98 15.47
C ALA A 123 -15.11 -6.07 16.11
N ASN A 124 -15.65 -7.03 16.85
CA ASN A 124 -14.84 -7.84 17.78
C ASN A 124 -14.48 -9.27 17.34
N SER A 125 -14.60 -9.66 16.08
CA SER A 125 -14.15 -10.99 15.66
C SER A 125 -12.78 -10.96 14.99
N CYS A 126 -11.87 -11.85 15.42
CA CYS A 126 -10.57 -12.06 14.77
C CYS A 126 -10.63 -13.08 13.63
N ASP A 127 -11.81 -13.32 13.05
CA ASP A 127 -12.03 -14.30 12.01
C ASP A 127 -11.65 -13.73 10.65
N LEU A 128 -10.76 -14.39 9.89
CA LEU A 128 -10.29 -13.92 8.59
C LEU A 128 -10.64 -14.86 7.45
N ASP A 129 -11.76 -15.57 7.58
CA ASP A 129 -12.22 -16.50 6.55
C ASP A 129 -12.42 -15.82 5.18
N TYR A 130 -12.51 -14.48 5.14
CA TYR A 130 -12.62 -13.74 3.88
C TYR A 130 -11.36 -13.81 3.02
N LEU A 131 -10.17 -14.08 3.60
CA LEU A 131 -8.92 -14.24 2.84
C LEU A 131 -8.95 -15.45 1.90
N GLU A 132 -9.78 -16.45 2.18
CA GLU A 132 -9.94 -17.63 1.33
C GLU A 132 -10.88 -17.38 0.13
N LYS A 133 -11.61 -16.25 0.10
CA LYS A 133 -12.50 -15.89 -1.00
C LYS A 133 -11.74 -15.10 -2.08
N THR A 134 -12.08 -15.36 -3.34
CA THR A 134 -11.50 -14.66 -4.50
C THR A 134 -12.42 -13.58 -5.06
N VAL A 135 -13.65 -13.49 -4.56
CA VAL A 135 -14.65 -12.57 -5.08
C VAL A 135 -14.28 -11.13 -4.83
N ARG A 136 -14.04 -10.39 -5.91
CA ARG A 136 -13.71 -8.95 -5.88
C ARG A 136 -14.45 -8.21 -6.98
N LYS A 137 -14.92 -7.02 -6.68
CA LYS A 137 -15.27 -6.03 -7.70
C LYS A 137 -14.07 -5.08 -7.86
N LEU A 138 -13.40 -5.15 -9.00
CA LEU A 138 -12.30 -4.24 -9.30
C LEU A 138 -12.85 -2.82 -9.44
N SER A 139 -12.05 -1.84 -8.98
CA SER A 139 -12.24 -0.43 -9.26
C SER A 139 -12.07 -0.12 -10.75
N ASP A 140 -12.22 1.14 -11.13
CA ASP A 140 -12.21 1.61 -12.53
C ASP A 140 -10.89 1.37 -13.30
N ASN A 141 -9.82 0.90 -12.62
CA ASN A 141 -8.53 0.60 -13.22
C ASN A 141 -8.28 -0.92 -13.33
N PRO A 142 -8.94 -1.65 -14.23
CA PRO A 142 -8.83 -3.10 -14.30
C PRO A 142 -7.45 -3.60 -14.73
N TYR A 143 -6.61 -2.74 -15.34
CA TYR A 143 -5.27 -3.09 -15.83
C TYR A 143 -4.20 -3.16 -14.72
N THR A 144 -4.46 -2.58 -13.55
CA THR A 144 -3.58 -2.67 -12.36
C THR A 144 -4.39 -3.15 -11.17
N ALA A 145 -3.92 -4.19 -10.48
CA ALA A 145 -4.59 -4.71 -9.30
C ALA A 145 -3.62 -5.06 -8.18
N THR A 146 -4.02 -4.78 -6.94
CA THR A 146 -3.32 -5.30 -5.77
C THR A 146 -3.66 -6.78 -5.59
N LEU A 147 -2.68 -7.59 -5.25
CA LEU A 147 -2.85 -9.01 -4.92
C LEU A 147 -2.41 -9.23 -3.47
N LYS A 148 -3.39 -9.34 -2.58
CA LYS A 148 -3.12 -9.56 -1.16
C LYS A 148 -2.75 -11.03 -0.92
N ILE A 149 -1.48 -11.27 -0.54
CA ILE A 149 -0.95 -12.62 -0.32
C ILE A 149 -0.97 -13.05 1.14
N ALA A 150 -1.13 -12.09 2.06
CA ALA A 150 -1.24 -12.36 3.50
C ALA A 150 -1.88 -11.17 4.23
N GLU A 151 -2.32 -11.39 5.47
CA GLU A 151 -2.86 -10.38 6.37
C GLU A 151 -2.23 -10.50 7.76
N GLY A 152 -2.11 -9.37 8.47
CA GLY A 152 -1.51 -9.29 9.80
C GLY A 152 0.02 -9.28 9.79
N CYS A 153 0.65 -9.13 10.96
CA CYS A 153 2.10 -9.02 11.08
C CYS A 153 2.60 -9.62 12.39
N ASN A 154 3.69 -10.40 12.31
CA ASN A 154 4.36 -10.97 13.48
C ASN A 154 5.60 -10.16 13.91
N ASN A 155 5.93 -9.08 13.21
CA ASN A 155 7.00 -8.19 13.62
C ASN A 155 6.58 -7.40 14.86
N THR A 156 7.54 -7.10 15.72
CA THR A 156 7.31 -6.43 17.02
C THR A 156 7.85 -5.00 17.03
N CYS A 157 7.78 -4.31 15.89
CA CYS A 157 8.24 -2.93 15.75
C CYS A 157 7.57 -2.04 16.81
N THR A 158 8.37 -1.30 17.60
CA THR A 158 7.89 -0.57 18.77
C THR A 158 6.96 0.60 18.46
N TYR A 159 7.01 1.12 17.25
CA TYR A 159 6.17 2.22 16.75
C TYR A 159 4.87 1.76 16.09
N CYS A 160 4.69 0.45 15.89
CA CYS A 160 3.67 -0.06 14.98
C CYS A 160 2.47 -0.65 15.73
N ILE A 161 1.28 -0.20 15.38
CA ILE A 161 0.01 -0.65 15.93
C ILE A 161 -0.64 -1.79 15.10
N ILE A 162 -0.10 -2.12 13.94
CA ILE A 162 -0.69 -3.09 13.00
C ILE A 162 -1.00 -4.45 13.62
N PRO A 163 -0.13 -5.07 14.46
CA PRO A 163 -0.47 -6.36 15.08
C PRO A 163 -1.73 -6.32 15.94
N MET A 164 -2.07 -5.16 16.52
CA MET A 164 -3.31 -4.98 17.30
C MET A 164 -4.53 -4.81 16.39
N ILE A 165 -4.38 -4.15 15.24
CA ILE A 165 -5.48 -3.90 14.29
C ILE A 165 -5.74 -5.11 13.41
N ARG A 166 -4.68 -5.67 12.79
CA ARG A 166 -4.77 -6.71 11.76
C ARG A 166 -4.45 -8.12 12.27
N GLY A 167 -4.02 -8.24 13.53
CA GLY A 167 -3.69 -9.52 14.17
C GLY A 167 -2.37 -10.14 13.72
N LYS A 168 -2.22 -11.43 14.02
CA LYS A 168 -1.03 -12.21 13.64
C LYS A 168 -0.98 -12.44 12.14
N PHE A 169 0.22 -12.62 11.61
CA PHE A 169 0.44 -12.92 10.20
C PHE A 169 -0.24 -14.24 9.78
N ARG A 170 -0.98 -14.18 8.67
CA ARG A 170 -1.66 -15.31 8.05
C ARG A 170 -1.49 -15.23 6.54
N SER A 171 -0.83 -16.22 5.97
CA SER A 171 -0.68 -16.37 4.53
C SER A 171 -1.96 -16.87 3.90
N LYS A 172 -2.32 -16.31 2.75
CA LYS A 172 -3.27 -16.92 1.83
C LYS A 172 -2.62 -18.14 1.17
N LYS A 173 -3.38 -19.20 0.90
CA LYS A 173 -2.84 -20.38 0.22
C LYS A 173 -2.37 -20.03 -1.20
N MET A 174 -1.29 -20.64 -1.66
CA MET A 174 -0.71 -20.35 -2.97
C MET A 174 -1.71 -20.61 -4.10
N GLU A 175 -2.49 -21.67 -3.99
CA GLU A 175 -3.51 -22.05 -4.97
C GLU A 175 -4.60 -20.99 -5.11
N ASP A 176 -5.02 -20.37 -3.98
CA ASP A 176 -6.04 -19.34 -3.96
C ASP A 176 -5.50 -18.03 -4.57
N ILE A 177 -4.23 -17.69 -4.28
CA ILE A 177 -3.56 -16.53 -4.87
C ILE A 177 -3.43 -16.68 -6.39
N ILE A 178 -3.03 -17.87 -6.87
CA ILE A 178 -2.90 -18.16 -8.30
C ILE A 178 -4.27 -18.10 -8.98
N THR A 179 -5.32 -18.57 -8.32
CA THR A 179 -6.69 -18.52 -8.85
C THR A 179 -7.16 -17.08 -8.99
N GLU A 180 -7.01 -16.27 -7.94
CA GLU A 180 -7.33 -14.84 -7.98
C GLU A 180 -6.52 -14.09 -9.05
N ALA A 181 -5.21 -14.36 -9.17
CA ALA A 181 -4.37 -13.73 -10.18
C ALA A 181 -4.81 -14.07 -11.62
N LYS A 182 -5.29 -15.29 -11.87
CA LYS A 182 -5.87 -15.69 -13.17
C LYS A 182 -7.19 -14.99 -13.45
N GLU A 183 -8.05 -14.83 -12.43
CA GLU A 183 -9.31 -14.09 -12.55
C GLU A 183 -9.04 -12.62 -12.89
N LEU A 184 -8.07 -12.00 -12.21
CA LEU A 184 -7.61 -10.64 -12.50
C LEU A 184 -7.07 -10.51 -13.93
N ALA A 185 -6.22 -11.45 -14.39
CA ALA A 185 -5.70 -11.46 -15.75
C ALA A 185 -6.82 -11.59 -16.79
N ASN A 186 -7.81 -12.46 -16.56
CA ASN A 186 -8.97 -12.62 -17.41
C ASN A 186 -9.86 -11.37 -17.46
N ALA A 187 -9.87 -10.56 -16.39
CA ALA A 187 -10.55 -9.27 -16.32
C ALA A 187 -9.77 -8.13 -17.01
N GLY A 188 -8.56 -8.39 -17.52
CA GLY A 188 -7.73 -7.41 -18.23
C GLY A 188 -6.59 -6.82 -17.42
N CYS A 189 -6.32 -7.34 -16.21
CA CYS A 189 -5.19 -6.89 -15.40
C CYS A 189 -3.87 -7.22 -16.08
N LYS A 190 -3.00 -6.21 -16.19
CA LYS A 190 -1.64 -6.30 -16.76
C LYS A 190 -0.56 -6.20 -15.68
N GLU A 191 -0.83 -5.46 -14.59
CA GLU A 191 0.09 -5.29 -13.46
C GLU A 191 -0.50 -5.86 -12.17
N LEU A 192 0.20 -6.82 -11.55
CA LEU A 192 -0.09 -7.32 -10.22
C LEU A 192 0.86 -6.68 -9.20
N ILE A 193 0.29 -6.05 -8.17
CA ILE A 193 1.04 -5.48 -7.05
C ILE A 193 0.85 -6.38 -5.83
N LEU A 194 1.87 -7.14 -5.46
CA LEU A 194 1.82 -8.02 -4.31
C LEU A 194 1.88 -7.21 -3.02
N ILE A 195 0.88 -7.38 -2.16
CA ILE A 195 0.76 -6.68 -0.89
C ILE A 195 0.54 -7.62 0.29
N ALA A 196 1.12 -7.27 1.41
CA ALA A 196 0.87 -7.75 2.76
C ALA A 196 1.41 -6.69 3.74
N GLN A 197 1.38 -6.92 5.04
CA GLN A 197 2.13 -6.10 5.98
C GLN A 197 3.64 -6.42 5.95
N ASP A 198 3.99 -7.61 5.48
CA ASP A 198 5.34 -8.10 5.24
C ASP A 198 5.29 -9.19 4.16
N VAL A 199 5.51 -8.81 2.90
CA VAL A 199 5.43 -9.73 1.75
C VAL A 199 6.52 -10.81 1.84
N THR A 200 7.69 -10.48 2.40
CA THR A 200 8.81 -11.42 2.51
C THR A 200 8.59 -12.53 3.54
N TYR A 201 7.59 -12.38 4.43
CA TYR A 201 7.23 -13.42 5.42
C TYR A 201 6.33 -14.51 4.85
N TYR A 202 5.86 -14.36 3.61
CA TYR A 202 4.87 -15.24 3.00
C TYR A 202 5.22 -16.74 3.08
N GLY A 203 4.24 -17.52 3.50
CA GLY A 203 4.27 -18.98 3.55
C GLY A 203 4.88 -19.58 4.81
N LYS A 204 5.52 -18.79 5.67
CA LYS A 204 6.19 -19.31 6.87
C LYS A 204 5.25 -20.02 7.84
N ASP A 205 4.04 -19.51 7.97
CA ASP A 205 2.98 -20.05 8.85
C ASP A 205 2.27 -21.28 8.26
N VAL A 206 2.05 -21.33 6.95
CA VAL A 206 1.31 -22.39 6.25
C VAL A 206 2.24 -23.52 5.81
N TYR A 207 3.42 -23.20 5.25
CA TYR A 207 4.34 -24.17 4.65
C TYR A 207 5.59 -24.45 5.50
N GLY A 208 5.76 -23.75 6.66
CA GLY A 208 6.93 -23.89 7.53
C GLY A 208 8.20 -23.21 7.00
N LYS A 209 8.18 -22.64 5.78
CA LYS A 209 9.30 -21.95 5.12
C LYS A 209 8.80 -20.72 4.36
N PHE A 210 9.70 -19.81 4.04
CA PHE A 210 9.39 -18.69 3.14
C PHE A 210 9.28 -19.22 1.70
N VAL A 211 8.15 -18.94 1.03
CA VAL A 211 7.86 -19.47 -0.31
C VAL A 211 7.50 -18.38 -1.32
N LEU A 212 7.87 -17.14 -1.02
CA LEU A 212 7.65 -16.02 -1.96
C LEU A 212 8.32 -16.26 -3.33
N PRO A 213 9.57 -16.76 -3.42
CA PRO A 213 10.20 -17.07 -4.70
C PRO A 213 9.41 -18.08 -5.53
N GLU A 214 8.88 -19.14 -4.90
CA GLU A 214 8.05 -20.14 -5.57
C GLU A 214 6.73 -19.54 -6.07
N LEU A 215 6.06 -18.70 -5.26
CA LEU A 215 4.84 -18.01 -5.66
C LEU A 215 5.11 -17.11 -6.89
N LEU A 216 6.19 -16.33 -6.88
CA LEU A 216 6.54 -15.46 -7.99
C LEU A 216 6.73 -16.21 -9.30
N ARG A 217 7.43 -17.35 -9.28
CA ARG A 217 7.60 -18.20 -10.48
C ARG A 217 6.25 -18.70 -11.01
N GLU A 218 5.30 -19.04 -10.12
CA GLU A 218 3.96 -19.46 -10.57
C GLU A 218 3.15 -18.28 -11.15
N LEU A 219 3.23 -17.11 -10.55
CA LEU A 219 2.55 -15.92 -11.06
C LEU A 219 3.10 -15.48 -12.42
N CYS A 220 4.41 -15.61 -12.65
CA CYS A 220 5.04 -15.30 -13.94
C CYS A 220 4.53 -16.17 -15.10
N LYS A 221 3.97 -17.36 -14.82
CA LYS A 221 3.39 -18.25 -15.85
C LYS A 221 2.00 -17.83 -16.32
N ILE A 222 1.37 -16.87 -15.66
CA ILE A 222 0.01 -16.44 -15.99
C ILE A 222 0.06 -15.55 -17.24
N ASP A 223 -0.67 -15.96 -18.28
CA ASP A 223 -0.83 -15.16 -19.49
C ASP A 223 -1.65 -13.90 -19.21
N GLY A 224 -1.34 -12.80 -19.88
CA GLY A 224 -1.99 -11.51 -19.70
C GLY A 224 -1.37 -10.62 -18.63
N ILE A 225 -0.69 -11.19 -17.64
CA ILE A 225 0.10 -10.41 -16.69
C ILE A 225 1.45 -10.05 -17.32
N GLU A 226 1.74 -8.77 -17.37
CA GLU A 226 2.99 -8.21 -17.91
C GLU A 226 3.95 -7.78 -16.80
N TRP A 227 3.43 -7.24 -15.69
CA TRP A 227 4.21 -6.72 -14.58
C TRP A 227 3.78 -7.32 -13.24
N ILE A 228 4.76 -7.69 -12.42
CA ILE A 228 4.60 -8.13 -11.04
C ILE A 228 5.48 -7.27 -10.17
N ARG A 229 4.88 -6.55 -9.22
CA ARG A 229 5.56 -5.59 -8.33
C ARG A 229 5.52 -6.06 -6.90
N LEU A 230 6.67 -5.94 -6.19
CA LEU A 230 6.80 -6.27 -4.77
C LEU A 230 6.77 -5.01 -3.91
N MET A 231 5.83 -4.97 -2.96
CA MET A 231 5.69 -3.90 -1.98
C MET A 231 5.88 -4.45 -0.57
N TYR A 232 6.29 -3.60 0.37
CA TYR A 232 6.39 -3.92 1.81
C TYR A 232 7.32 -5.11 2.12
N CYS A 233 8.52 -5.11 1.56
CA CYS A 233 9.56 -6.11 1.81
C CYS A 233 10.40 -5.74 3.03
N TYR A 234 10.72 -6.72 3.87
CA TYR A 234 11.66 -6.53 4.98
C TYR A 234 13.06 -6.99 4.56
N ASP A 235 14.06 -6.11 4.74
CA ASP A 235 15.43 -6.33 4.27
C ASP A 235 16.08 -7.61 4.84
N GLU A 236 15.82 -7.94 6.09
CA GLU A 236 16.33 -9.16 6.74
C GLU A 236 15.78 -10.48 6.16
N ARG A 237 14.76 -10.43 5.31
CA ARG A 237 14.14 -11.59 4.66
C ARG A 237 14.28 -11.60 3.15
N ILE A 238 15.03 -10.67 2.59
CA ILE A 238 15.39 -10.67 1.18
C ILE A 238 16.50 -11.72 0.97
N THR A 239 16.10 -12.94 0.62
CA THR A 239 17.00 -14.06 0.42
C THR A 239 17.71 -13.99 -0.93
N ASP A 240 18.86 -14.67 -1.06
CA ASP A 240 19.56 -14.78 -2.34
C ASP A 240 18.68 -15.44 -3.42
N GLU A 241 17.78 -16.38 -3.03
CA GLU A 241 16.81 -16.97 -3.95
C GLU A 241 15.77 -15.94 -4.45
N LEU A 242 15.26 -15.07 -3.57
CA LEU A 242 14.35 -14.00 -3.99
C LEU A 242 15.03 -13.05 -4.98
N ILE A 243 16.27 -12.64 -4.69
CA ILE A 243 17.08 -11.79 -5.57
C ILE A 243 17.27 -12.46 -6.94
N GLN A 244 17.58 -13.76 -6.95
CA GLN A 244 17.76 -14.51 -8.18
C GLN A 244 16.47 -14.56 -9.02
N VAL A 245 15.33 -14.87 -8.41
CA VAL A 245 14.04 -14.91 -9.12
C VAL A 245 13.67 -13.53 -9.69
N MET A 246 13.88 -12.48 -8.92
CA MET A 246 13.65 -11.11 -9.40
C MET A 246 14.56 -10.75 -10.58
N ALA A 247 15.79 -11.25 -10.60
CA ALA A 247 16.72 -11.01 -11.69
C ALA A 247 16.38 -11.81 -12.96
N GLU A 248 15.95 -13.07 -12.81
CA GLU A 248 15.72 -14.00 -13.92
C GLU A 248 14.37 -13.82 -14.61
N GLU A 249 13.33 -13.44 -13.87
CA GLU A 249 11.96 -13.33 -14.40
C GLU A 249 11.68 -11.93 -14.97
N ASP A 250 11.41 -11.84 -16.26
CA ASP A 250 11.19 -10.57 -16.95
C ASP A 250 9.90 -9.85 -16.52
N LYS A 251 8.86 -10.59 -16.12
CA LYS A 251 7.61 -10.00 -15.63
C LYS A 251 7.75 -9.32 -14.28
N ILE A 252 8.75 -9.70 -13.47
CA ILE A 252 8.99 -9.06 -12.19
C ILE A 252 9.67 -7.71 -12.42
N CYS A 253 9.01 -6.66 -11.97
CA CYS A 253 9.56 -5.31 -12.02
C CYS A 253 10.91 -5.27 -11.28
N LYS A 254 11.93 -4.67 -11.92
CA LYS A 254 13.20 -4.40 -11.23
C LYS A 254 13.02 -3.22 -10.27
N TYR A 255 12.11 -3.41 -9.36
CA TYR A 255 11.63 -2.47 -8.35
C TYR A 255 11.35 -3.24 -7.07
N ILE A 256 11.73 -2.68 -5.94
CA ILE A 256 11.44 -3.26 -4.63
C ILE A 256 11.20 -2.15 -3.60
N ASP A 257 10.12 -2.26 -2.83
CA ASP A 257 9.84 -1.38 -1.70
C ASP A 257 10.31 -2.03 -0.40
N ILE A 258 11.31 -1.40 0.25
CA ILE A 258 11.95 -1.86 1.48
C ILE A 258 11.86 -0.75 2.53
N PRO A 259 10.86 -0.72 3.40
CA PRO A 259 10.78 0.25 4.48
C PRO A 259 11.89 0.02 5.53
N LEU A 260 13.05 0.66 5.34
CA LEU A 260 14.22 0.53 6.22
C LEU A 260 14.01 1.20 7.58
N GLN A 261 13.20 2.25 7.60
CA GLN A 261 12.81 3.07 8.75
C GLN A 261 13.94 3.97 9.27
N HIS A 262 15.15 3.46 9.47
CA HIS A 262 16.31 4.21 9.93
C HIS A 262 17.63 3.58 9.49
N ALA A 263 18.77 4.29 9.72
CA ALA A 263 20.10 3.79 9.41
C ALA A 263 20.99 3.59 10.65
N SER A 264 20.69 4.23 11.76
CA SER A 264 21.46 4.08 13.00
C SER A 264 21.11 2.75 13.69
N ASP A 265 22.11 1.96 14.04
CA ASP A 265 21.94 0.71 14.79
C ASP A 265 21.31 0.94 16.16
N ASN A 266 21.52 2.12 16.77
CA ASN A 266 20.88 2.50 18.02
C ASN A 266 19.36 2.61 17.85
N ILE A 267 18.92 3.37 16.84
CA ILE A 267 17.47 3.58 16.57
C ILE A 267 16.82 2.31 16.06
N LEU A 268 17.46 1.56 15.14
CA LEU A 268 16.95 0.28 14.65
C LEU A 268 16.70 -0.72 15.80
N ARG A 269 17.61 -0.76 16.79
CA ARG A 269 17.44 -1.57 17.99
C ARG A 269 16.28 -1.09 18.86
N LEU A 270 16.11 0.22 19.06
CA LEU A 270 14.98 0.80 19.81
C LEU A 270 13.65 0.55 19.07
N MET A 271 13.65 0.59 17.76
CA MET A 271 12.51 0.23 16.90
C MET A 271 12.23 -1.29 16.90
N ARG A 272 13.09 -2.12 17.49
CA ARG A 272 13.07 -3.59 17.42
C ARG A 272 13.11 -4.11 15.97
N ARG A 273 13.83 -3.44 15.08
CA ARG A 273 14.19 -3.98 13.77
C ARG A 273 15.28 -5.03 13.94
N GLN A 274 15.17 -6.13 13.18
CA GLN A 274 16.15 -7.24 13.21
C GLN A 274 17.28 -7.02 12.20
N THR A 275 17.58 -5.78 11.91
CA THR A 275 18.55 -5.36 10.92
C THR A 275 19.55 -4.38 11.53
N THR A 276 20.68 -4.20 10.86
CA THR A 276 21.74 -3.25 11.19
C THR A 276 22.09 -2.43 9.96
N ARG A 277 22.72 -1.27 10.14
CA ARG A 277 23.25 -0.47 9.02
C ARG A 277 24.13 -1.30 8.08
N LYS A 278 24.92 -2.22 8.63
CA LYS A 278 25.78 -3.11 7.86
C LYS A 278 24.95 -4.08 7.00
N SER A 279 24.00 -4.77 7.60
CA SER A 279 23.16 -5.73 6.86
C SER A 279 22.27 -5.05 5.80
N ILE A 280 21.77 -3.84 6.07
CA ILE A 280 21.06 -3.03 5.08
C ILE A 280 21.94 -2.81 3.85
N LYS A 281 23.16 -2.29 4.05
CA LYS A 281 24.12 -2.03 2.95
C LYS A 281 24.49 -3.31 2.19
N GLU A 282 24.67 -4.44 2.89
CA GLU A 282 24.93 -5.73 2.26
C GLU A 282 23.75 -6.21 1.38
N THR A 283 22.51 -6.07 1.86
CA THR A 283 21.31 -6.43 1.08
C THR A 283 21.17 -5.53 -0.15
N LEU A 284 21.32 -4.22 0.00
CA LEU A 284 21.27 -3.27 -1.11
C LEU A 284 22.38 -3.54 -2.14
N ALA A 285 23.59 -3.86 -1.69
CA ALA A 285 24.69 -4.21 -2.58
C ALA A 285 24.43 -5.49 -3.38
N LYS A 286 23.85 -6.53 -2.76
CA LYS A 286 23.42 -7.77 -3.45
C LYS A 286 22.36 -7.51 -4.50
N LEU A 287 21.34 -6.71 -4.18
CA LEU A 287 20.29 -6.31 -5.12
C LEU A 287 20.90 -5.59 -6.34
N LYS A 288 21.73 -4.57 -6.12
CA LYS A 288 22.40 -3.80 -7.19
C LYS A 288 23.36 -4.65 -8.02
N ALA A 289 24.04 -5.63 -7.40
CA ALA A 289 24.93 -6.54 -8.11
C ALA A 289 24.20 -7.52 -9.03
N ALA A 290 23.04 -8.03 -8.60
CA ALA A 290 22.20 -8.94 -9.38
C ALA A 290 21.37 -8.21 -10.44
N MET A 291 20.93 -6.98 -10.15
CA MET A 291 20.09 -6.15 -10.99
C MET A 291 20.61 -4.71 -10.98
N PRO A 292 21.56 -4.35 -11.89
CA PRO A 292 22.18 -3.00 -11.89
C PRO A 292 21.17 -1.85 -12.11
N ASP A 293 20.04 -2.13 -12.70
CA ASP A 293 18.94 -1.20 -12.99
C ASP A 293 17.82 -1.24 -11.94
N ILE A 294 18.01 -1.93 -10.81
CA ILE A 294 16.98 -2.00 -9.78
C ILE A 294 16.66 -0.64 -9.16
N HIS A 295 15.39 -0.35 -9.06
CA HIS A 295 14.87 0.82 -8.36
C HIS A 295 14.45 0.41 -6.94
N VAL A 296 15.15 0.93 -5.95
CA VAL A 296 14.81 0.70 -4.55
C VAL A 296 13.99 1.87 -4.04
N ARG A 297 12.76 1.56 -3.59
CA ARG A 297 11.94 2.47 -2.79
C ARG A 297 12.16 2.19 -1.32
N THR A 298 12.24 3.23 -0.50
CA THR A 298 12.34 3.08 0.94
C THR A 298 11.45 4.07 1.67
N THR A 299 11.15 3.75 2.92
CA THR A 299 10.46 4.63 3.86
C THR A 299 11.33 4.80 5.09
N LEU A 300 11.48 6.04 5.56
CA LEU A 300 12.25 6.41 6.73
C LEU A 300 11.36 7.10 7.76
N ILE A 301 11.73 6.99 9.04
CA ILE A 301 11.10 7.69 10.15
C ILE A 301 12.16 8.55 10.83
N VAL A 302 11.88 9.85 10.99
CA VAL A 302 12.71 10.80 11.74
C VAL A 302 12.03 11.22 13.02
N GLY A 303 12.84 11.64 14.02
CA GLY A 303 12.32 12.07 15.33
C GLY A 303 11.79 10.94 16.18
N PHE A 304 12.29 9.72 15.99
CA PHE A 304 11.97 8.58 16.85
C PHE A 304 12.49 8.85 18.29
N PRO A 305 11.78 8.42 19.37
CA PRO A 305 12.23 8.64 20.75
C PRO A 305 13.68 8.22 20.97
N GLY A 306 14.49 9.15 21.47
CA GLY A 306 15.91 8.94 21.71
C GLY A 306 16.85 9.11 20.51
N GLU A 307 16.34 9.54 19.36
CA GLU A 307 17.16 9.86 18.16
C GLU A 307 18.03 11.08 18.44
N THR A 308 19.35 10.89 18.36
CA THR A 308 20.36 11.95 18.54
C THR A 308 20.72 12.59 17.19
N GLU A 309 21.50 13.68 17.22
CA GLU A 309 22.05 14.28 15.99
C GLU A 309 22.98 13.30 15.25
N ASP A 310 23.79 12.51 15.96
CA ASP A 310 24.64 11.49 15.35
C ASP A 310 23.82 10.38 14.66
N ASP A 311 22.69 9.97 15.27
CA ASP A 311 21.78 9.01 14.64
C ASP A 311 21.17 9.58 13.35
N TYR A 312 20.78 10.86 13.37
CA TYR A 312 20.26 11.56 12.20
C TYR A 312 21.28 11.75 11.10
N ASP A 313 22.53 12.13 11.45
CA ASP A 313 23.64 12.24 10.49
C ASP A 313 23.90 10.90 9.79
N GLN A 314 23.88 9.79 10.54
CA GLN A 314 23.99 8.45 9.96
C GLN A 314 22.87 8.12 8.97
N LEU A 315 21.64 8.62 9.22
CA LEU A 315 20.50 8.47 8.31
C LEU A 315 20.76 9.24 7.01
N LEU A 316 21.22 10.50 7.12
CA LEU A 316 21.57 11.33 5.96
C LEU A 316 22.68 10.71 5.11
N GLU A 317 23.74 10.19 5.76
CA GLU A 317 24.82 9.48 5.06
C GLU A 317 24.32 8.24 4.29
N LEU A 318 23.33 7.50 4.83
CA LEU A 318 22.73 6.38 4.11
C LEU A 318 22.00 6.86 2.87
N VAL A 319 21.18 7.90 2.99
CA VAL A 319 20.43 8.48 1.85
C VAL A 319 21.38 8.93 0.76
N GLU A 320 22.44 9.67 1.11
CA GLU A 320 23.43 10.18 0.17
C GLU A 320 24.26 9.05 -0.49
N SER A 321 24.65 8.02 0.29
CA SER A 321 25.47 6.93 -0.23
C SER A 321 24.71 5.94 -1.09
N GLU A 322 23.46 5.62 -0.72
CA GLU A 322 22.68 4.63 -1.43
C GLU A 322 21.89 5.20 -2.61
N ARG A 323 21.58 6.51 -2.60
CA ARG A 323 20.87 7.22 -3.68
C ARG A 323 19.59 6.49 -4.07
N PHE A 324 18.67 6.38 -3.12
CA PHE A 324 17.40 5.67 -3.35
C PHE A 324 16.63 6.29 -4.52
N SER A 325 16.09 5.42 -5.39
CA SER A 325 15.30 5.88 -6.54
C SER A 325 13.99 6.54 -6.09
N ARG A 326 13.40 6.01 -5.01
CA ARG A 326 12.19 6.56 -4.39
C ARG A 326 12.35 6.50 -2.88
N LEU A 327 11.97 7.58 -2.19
CA LEU A 327 12.08 7.65 -0.74
C LEU A 327 10.95 8.51 -0.19
N GLY A 328 10.22 7.95 0.78
CA GLY A 328 9.28 8.66 1.62
C GLY A 328 9.83 8.81 3.03
N VAL A 329 9.56 9.96 3.67
CA VAL A 329 9.90 10.20 5.07
C VAL A 329 8.63 10.47 5.85
N PHE A 330 8.57 9.98 7.08
CA PHE A 330 7.55 10.34 8.05
C PHE A 330 8.20 10.86 9.32
N THR A 331 7.59 11.85 9.94
CA THR A 331 7.86 12.17 11.34
C THR A 331 7.30 11.05 12.21
N TYR A 332 7.99 10.70 13.28
CA TYR A 332 7.46 9.72 14.23
C TYR A 332 6.14 10.24 14.83
N SER A 333 5.08 9.46 14.67
CA SER A 333 3.77 9.67 15.29
C SER A 333 3.67 8.88 16.59
N GLN A 334 3.40 9.56 17.68
CA GLN A 334 3.23 8.92 19.00
C GLN A 334 1.85 8.26 19.07
N GLU A 335 1.80 6.98 18.71
CA GLU A 335 0.56 6.21 18.69
C GLU A 335 0.32 5.48 20.01
N GLU A 336 -0.80 5.75 20.64
CA GLU A 336 -1.19 5.09 21.91
C GLU A 336 -1.18 3.56 21.79
N ASN A 337 -0.90 2.89 22.90
CA ASN A 337 -0.74 1.44 22.96
C ASN A 337 0.46 0.87 22.17
N THR A 338 1.38 1.72 21.72
CA THR A 338 2.66 1.29 21.16
C THR A 338 3.77 1.43 22.20
N VAL A 339 4.78 0.56 22.14
CA VAL A 339 5.92 0.64 23.07
C VAL A 339 6.68 1.96 22.93
N ALA A 340 6.81 2.48 21.71
CA ALA A 340 7.52 3.73 21.44
C ALA A 340 6.79 4.96 22.02
N ALA A 341 5.47 4.91 22.17
CA ALA A 341 4.71 6.01 22.76
C ALA A 341 5.02 6.21 24.25
N GLU A 342 5.42 5.14 24.94
CA GLU A 342 5.76 5.14 26.36
C GLU A 342 7.25 5.34 26.63
N MET A 343 8.08 5.48 25.60
CA MET A 343 9.51 5.73 25.75
C MET A 343 9.74 7.15 26.27
N ASP A 344 10.72 7.30 27.16
CA ASP A 344 11.30 8.59 27.50
C ASP A 344 12.01 9.20 26.29
N ASN A 345 12.40 10.47 26.40
CA ASN A 345 13.13 11.20 25.36
C ASN A 345 12.36 11.32 24.02
N GLN A 346 11.06 11.61 24.08
CA GLN A 346 10.30 12.04 22.91
C GLN A 346 10.94 13.29 22.30
N ILE A 347 10.93 13.38 20.97
CA ILE A 347 11.52 14.48 20.23
C ILE A 347 10.45 15.53 19.93
N ASP A 348 10.81 16.82 20.09
CA ASP A 348 9.92 17.93 19.81
C ASP A 348 9.50 17.95 18.33
N GLU A 349 8.27 18.34 18.06
CA GLU A 349 7.69 18.36 16.69
C GLU A 349 8.50 19.26 15.75
N ASP A 350 9.00 20.41 16.22
CA ASP A 350 9.85 21.31 15.43
C ASP A 350 11.14 20.61 14.98
N ILE A 351 11.76 19.82 15.84
CA ILE A 351 12.96 19.04 15.50
C ILE A 351 12.63 17.95 14.50
N LYS A 352 11.51 17.24 14.70
CA LYS A 352 11.04 16.25 13.74
C LYS A 352 10.86 16.86 12.34
N GLN A 353 10.22 18.05 12.26
CA GLN A 353 9.99 18.73 11.00
C GLN A 353 11.29 19.17 10.35
N ILE A 354 12.24 19.71 11.11
CA ILE A 354 13.58 20.09 10.59
C ILE A 354 14.30 18.86 10.00
N ARG A 355 14.23 17.72 10.68
CA ARG A 355 14.85 16.48 10.20
C ARG A 355 14.14 15.93 8.97
N PHE A 356 12.82 15.97 8.94
CA PHE A 356 12.01 15.62 7.77
C PHE A 356 12.43 16.45 6.55
N ASP A 357 12.43 17.78 6.67
CA ASP A 357 12.78 18.69 5.59
C ASP A 357 14.23 18.48 5.10
N GLY A 358 15.14 18.16 6.04
CA GLY A 358 16.52 17.86 5.73
C GLY A 358 16.70 16.62 4.86
N VAL A 359 16.01 15.52 5.18
CA VAL A 359 16.03 14.28 4.38
C VAL A 359 15.34 14.49 3.03
N MET A 360 14.15 15.12 3.01
CA MET A 360 13.40 15.34 1.77
C MET A 360 14.13 16.23 0.79
N ARG A 361 14.83 17.27 1.27
CA ARG A 361 15.66 18.13 0.42
C ARG A 361 16.81 17.36 -0.25
N ARG A 362 17.47 16.45 0.46
CA ARG A 362 18.50 15.59 -0.13
C ARG A 362 17.93 14.64 -1.15
N GLN A 363 16.82 14.00 -0.81
CA GLN A 363 16.17 13.09 -1.73
C GLN A 363 15.65 13.76 -3.00
N MET A 364 15.15 14.99 -2.91
CA MET A 364 14.74 15.76 -4.08
C MET A 364 15.90 15.97 -5.04
N LEU A 365 17.09 16.34 -4.55
CA LEU A 365 18.28 16.49 -5.38
C LEU A 365 18.71 15.16 -6.02
N ILE A 366 18.70 14.07 -5.26
CA ILE A 366 19.02 12.72 -5.77
C ILE A 366 18.01 12.31 -6.84
N SER A 367 16.72 12.53 -6.61
CA SER A 367 15.66 12.21 -7.57
C SER A 367 15.82 12.98 -8.87
N SER A 368 16.11 14.31 -8.78
CA SER A 368 16.39 15.18 -9.92
C SER A 368 17.57 14.66 -10.76
N GLU A 369 18.69 14.34 -10.12
CA GLU A 369 19.88 13.80 -10.80
C GLU A 369 19.58 12.45 -11.49
N LEU A 370 18.91 11.52 -10.80
CA LEU A 370 18.55 10.21 -11.35
C LEU A 370 17.55 10.33 -12.51
N ASN A 371 16.65 11.31 -12.47
CA ASN A 371 15.72 11.56 -13.57
C ASN A 371 16.43 12.17 -14.77
N GLN A 372 17.40 13.09 -14.56
CA GLN A 372 18.23 13.63 -15.65
C GLN A 372 19.00 12.51 -16.40
N GLU A 373 19.45 11.47 -15.69
CA GLU A 373 20.11 10.32 -16.30
C GLU A 373 19.20 9.47 -17.22
N LYS A 374 17.88 9.67 -17.16
CA LYS A 374 16.89 8.99 -18.00
C LYS A 374 16.70 9.67 -19.35
N ILE A 375 17.10 10.93 -19.52
CA ILE A 375 16.93 11.67 -20.77
C ILE A 375 17.62 10.93 -21.93
N GLY A 376 16.90 10.76 -23.02
CA GLY A 376 17.31 10.02 -24.22
C GLY A 376 17.10 8.52 -24.15
N LYS A 377 16.76 7.96 -22.98
CA LYS A 377 16.42 6.53 -22.84
C LYS A 377 14.97 6.26 -23.23
N VAL A 378 14.68 5.01 -23.53
CA VAL A 378 13.33 4.52 -23.90
C VAL A 378 12.85 3.55 -22.82
N PHE A 379 11.63 3.76 -22.35
CA PHE A 379 10.99 2.91 -21.35
C PHE A 379 9.64 2.38 -21.87
N ASP A 380 9.28 1.19 -21.40
CA ASP A 380 7.90 0.72 -21.48
C ASP A 380 7.10 1.46 -20.41
N VAL A 381 6.01 2.10 -20.82
CA VAL A 381 5.13 2.92 -19.97
C VAL A 381 3.72 2.38 -20.08
N ILE A 382 3.10 2.07 -18.95
CA ILE A 382 1.67 1.79 -18.86
C ILE A 382 0.92 3.12 -18.76
N VAL A 383 -0.09 3.30 -19.60
CA VAL A 383 -0.95 4.50 -19.63
C VAL A 383 -1.91 4.44 -18.45
N ASP A 384 -1.93 5.45 -17.62
CA ASP A 384 -2.87 5.55 -16.48
C ASP A 384 -4.06 6.46 -16.83
N SER A 385 -3.81 7.60 -17.49
CA SER A 385 -4.86 8.56 -17.86
C SER A 385 -4.42 9.46 -19.02
N MET A 386 -5.35 10.28 -19.48
CA MET A 386 -5.10 11.40 -20.39
C MET A 386 -5.50 12.69 -19.68
N ASP A 387 -4.65 13.71 -19.75
CA ASP A 387 -4.90 15.02 -19.17
C ASP A 387 -5.77 15.89 -20.12
N GLU A 388 -6.27 17.02 -19.61
CA GLU A 388 -7.14 17.96 -20.35
C GLU A 388 -6.46 18.59 -21.58
N ASP A 389 -5.12 18.72 -21.55
CA ASP A 389 -4.33 19.24 -22.67
C ASP A 389 -4.04 18.21 -23.78
N GLY A 390 -4.47 16.97 -23.59
CA GLY A 390 -4.27 15.84 -24.49
C GLY A 390 -2.94 15.10 -24.32
N SER A 391 -2.14 15.43 -23.30
CA SER A 391 -1.00 14.62 -22.90
C SER A 391 -1.45 13.37 -22.16
N PHE A 392 -0.65 12.32 -22.23
CA PHE A 392 -0.88 11.09 -21.49
C PHE A 392 -0.04 11.08 -20.21
N ILE A 393 -0.61 10.52 -19.15
CA ILE A 393 0.06 10.25 -17.88
C ILE A 393 0.18 8.74 -17.74
N GLY A 394 1.37 8.27 -17.41
CA GLY A 394 1.61 6.85 -17.22
C GLY A 394 2.78 6.60 -16.28
N ARG A 395 3.15 5.33 -16.12
CA ARG A 395 4.22 4.88 -15.23
C ARG A 395 5.15 3.91 -15.95
N THR A 396 6.42 3.99 -15.57
CA THR A 396 7.36 2.93 -15.93
C THR A 396 7.21 1.72 -14.99
N ARG A 397 7.82 0.61 -15.34
CA ARG A 397 7.93 -0.54 -14.43
C ARG A 397 8.75 -0.27 -13.15
N PHE A 398 9.34 0.90 -13.03
CA PHE A 398 10.12 1.37 -11.88
C PHE A 398 9.33 2.29 -10.95
N ASP A 399 8.04 2.48 -11.21
CA ASP A 399 7.18 3.40 -10.47
C ASP A 399 5.88 2.69 -10.05
N ALA A 400 5.60 2.67 -8.75
CA ALA A 400 4.34 2.16 -8.23
C ALA A 400 3.24 3.22 -8.37
N PRO A 401 1.97 2.81 -8.62
CA PRO A 401 0.87 3.74 -8.79
C PRO A 401 0.65 4.60 -7.55
N GLU A 402 0.25 5.85 -7.74
CA GLU A 402 -0.16 6.84 -6.73
C GLU A 402 0.93 7.32 -5.75
N ILE A 403 2.02 6.59 -5.60
CA ILE A 403 3.06 6.89 -4.59
C ILE A 403 4.43 7.22 -5.17
N ASP A 404 4.67 6.92 -6.44
CA ASP A 404 5.93 7.22 -7.13
C ASP A 404 5.70 8.23 -8.26
N ASN A 405 6.69 8.40 -9.12
CA ASN A 405 6.73 9.42 -10.16
C ASN A 405 5.92 9.01 -11.39
N SER A 406 5.52 10.00 -12.17
CA SER A 406 4.80 9.82 -13.42
C SER A 406 5.68 10.08 -14.64
N VAL A 407 5.25 9.52 -15.77
CA VAL A 407 5.73 9.86 -17.10
C VAL A 407 4.62 10.65 -17.79
N ILE A 408 4.88 11.91 -18.13
CA ILE A 408 3.97 12.74 -18.92
C ILE A 408 4.47 12.68 -20.36
N PHE A 409 3.63 12.26 -21.30
CA PHE A 409 4.11 12.08 -22.67
C PHE A 409 3.06 12.40 -23.73
N THR A 410 3.52 12.70 -24.93
CA THR A 410 2.67 12.92 -26.09
C THR A 410 2.67 11.68 -26.99
N SER A 411 1.53 11.44 -27.64
CA SER A 411 1.35 10.39 -28.62
C SER A 411 0.59 10.93 -29.84
N LYS A 412 0.81 10.30 -31.01
CA LYS A 412 0.01 10.48 -32.20
C LYS A 412 -1.10 9.44 -32.34
N ASN A 413 -1.02 8.41 -31.50
CA ASN A 413 -1.98 7.32 -31.46
C ASN A 413 -3.06 7.61 -30.41
N GLU A 414 -4.25 7.06 -30.61
CA GLU A 414 -5.29 7.02 -29.57
C GLU A 414 -4.95 5.89 -28.60
N LEU A 415 -4.53 6.25 -27.38
CA LEU A 415 -4.20 5.30 -26.35
C LEU A 415 -5.31 5.21 -25.31
N GLN A 416 -5.43 4.03 -24.71
CA GLN A 416 -6.37 3.79 -23.63
C GLN A 416 -5.64 3.47 -22.31
N PRO A 417 -6.21 3.77 -21.15
CA PRO A 417 -5.68 3.32 -19.87
C PRO A 417 -5.38 1.81 -19.89
N GLY A 418 -4.19 1.44 -19.44
CA GLY A 418 -3.68 0.08 -19.48
C GLY A 418 -2.87 -0.30 -20.73
N ASP A 419 -2.81 0.54 -21.75
CA ASP A 419 -1.89 0.29 -22.87
C ASP A 419 -0.43 0.42 -22.42
N ILE A 420 0.43 -0.45 -22.92
CA ILE A 420 1.86 -0.40 -22.65
C ILE A 420 2.56 0.03 -23.93
N VAL A 421 3.19 1.20 -23.87
CA VAL A 421 3.83 1.85 -25.03
C VAL A 421 5.28 2.17 -24.75
N LYS A 422 6.08 2.34 -25.80
CA LYS A 422 7.47 2.77 -25.69
C LYS A 422 7.56 4.29 -25.74
N VAL A 423 8.06 4.88 -24.65
CA VAL A 423 8.24 6.33 -24.51
C VAL A 423 9.71 6.66 -24.45
N LYS A 424 10.16 7.58 -25.31
CA LYS A 424 11.50 8.17 -25.23
C LYS A 424 11.46 9.40 -24.36
N ILE A 425 12.31 9.45 -23.34
CA ILE A 425 12.36 10.57 -22.41
C ILE A 425 13.14 11.72 -23.04
N ASN A 426 12.53 12.90 -23.07
CA ASN A 426 13.07 14.12 -23.67
C ASN A 426 13.46 15.16 -22.64
N ASP A 427 12.80 15.17 -21.45
CA ASP A 427 13.05 16.10 -20.35
C ASP A 427 12.74 15.44 -18.99
N ALA A 428 13.23 16.04 -17.90
CA ALA A 428 13.07 15.51 -16.55
C ALA A 428 13.02 16.62 -15.50
N PHE A 429 12.08 16.50 -14.57
CA PHE A 429 11.95 17.33 -13.38
C PHE A 429 12.40 16.57 -12.12
N ASP A 430 12.24 17.20 -10.97
CA ASP A 430 12.66 16.61 -9.68
C ASP A 430 11.97 15.27 -9.41
N TYR A 431 10.73 15.10 -9.85
CA TYR A 431 9.96 13.88 -9.68
C TYR A 431 9.52 13.27 -11.02
N ASP A 432 8.85 14.01 -11.87
CA ASP A 432 8.28 13.49 -13.11
C ASP A 432 9.25 13.59 -14.29
N ILE A 433 9.03 12.77 -15.30
CA ILE A 433 9.80 12.77 -16.55
C ILE A 433 8.85 12.99 -17.74
N ILE A 434 9.37 13.66 -18.78
CA ILE A 434 8.59 13.99 -19.96
C ILE A 434 9.15 13.25 -21.19
N GLY A 435 8.25 12.78 -22.05
CA GLY A 435 8.64 12.04 -23.24
C GLY A 435 7.68 12.13 -24.40
N GLU A 436 7.97 11.33 -25.40
CA GLU A 436 7.13 11.10 -26.57
C GLU A 436 7.05 9.62 -26.89
N GLU A 437 5.90 9.13 -27.31
CA GLU A 437 5.72 7.76 -27.82
C GLU A 437 6.51 7.60 -29.11
N LEU A 438 7.13 6.41 -29.32
CA LEU A 438 7.96 6.08 -30.49
C LEU A 438 7.15 5.53 -31.66
#